data_491c84ee8b8646f07db14db3f0996345
#
_entry.id   491c84ee8b8646f07db14db3f0996345
#
_cell.length_a   1.000
_cell.length_b   1.000
_cell.length_c   1.000
_cell.angle_alpha   90.00
_cell.angle_beta   90.00
_cell.angle_gamma   90.00
#
_symmetry.space_group_name_H-M   'P 1'
#
loop_
_entity.id
_entity.type
_entity.pdbx_description
1 polymer ?
#
loop_
_entity_poly.entity_id
_entity_poly.type
_entity_poly.pdbx_seq_one_letter_code
_entity_poly.pdbx_strand_id
1 'polypeptide(L)'
;DSINLSDELQLDFYSNSSVVTAVRHLIKERRLDTAVNKPEALYVSLTDMVHKNRLVIPFFNEHDVIEFYQTRTVLNKDHKIKPKYLGKVNAEKTLFNIDRVSSDHDCVYIFEGPINAFFTKNSVAVAGITERGKSFTQRQEEQLNTTLKYYDKTWILDSQWVDQASLV
;
A
#
# COMPACT_ATOMS: atom_id res chain seq x y z
N ASP A 1 16.92 6.41 2.73
CA ASP A 1 17.01 7.42 1.66
C ASP A 1 15.86 7.26 0.66
N SER A 2 14.71 7.78 1.00
CA SER A 2 13.56 7.81 0.12
C SER A 2 13.21 9.25 -0.25
N ILE A 3 12.76 9.42 -1.48
CA ILE A 3 12.35 10.71 -2.02
C ILE A 3 10.85 10.83 -1.84
N ASN A 4 10.41 11.92 -1.20
CA ASN A 4 9.00 12.24 -1.08
C ASN A 4 8.49 12.78 -2.43
N LEU A 5 7.51 12.09 -3.01
CA LEU A 5 6.95 12.46 -4.31
C LEU A 5 6.11 13.74 -4.30
N SER A 6 5.85 14.30 -3.11
CA SER A 6 5.22 15.60 -2.96
C SER A 6 6.22 16.75 -2.82
N ASP A 7 7.52 16.44 -2.77
CA ASP A 7 8.58 17.43 -2.63
C ASP A 7 9.14 17.79 -4.01
N GLU A 8 8.68 18.89 -4.56
CA GLU A 8 9.08 19.36 -5.90
C GLU A 8 10.59 19.62 -6.00
N LEU A 9 11.23 20.07 -4.94
CA LEU A 9 12.69 20.32 -4.95
C LEU A 9 13.47 19.01 -5.06
N GLN A 10 13.04 17.98 -4.34
CA GLN A 10 13.65 16.66 -4.46
C GLN A 10 13.40 16.06 -5.85
N LEU A 11 12.19 16.21 -6.38
CA LEU A 11 11.86 15.72 -7.71
C LEU A 11 12.70 16.41 -8.79
N ASP A 12 12.91 17.70 -8.68
CA ASP A 12 13.76 18.44 -9.63
C ASP A 12 15.21 17.97 -9.57
N PHE A 13 15.72 17.74 -8.36
CA PHE A 13 17.09 17.23 -8.18
C PHE A 13 17.28 15.87 -8.86
N TYR A 14 16.25 15.00 -8.80
CA TYR A 14 16.28 13.65 -9.40
C TYR A 14 15.58 13.57 -10.75
N SER A 15 15.39 14.69 -11.45
CA SER A 15 14.65 14.75 -12.73
C SER A 15 15.21 13.84 -13.82
N ASN A 16 16.50 13.52 -13.77
CA ASN A 16 17.16 12.61 -14.72
C ASN A 16 17.11 11.14 -14.31
N SER A 17 16.53 10.83 -13.15
CA SER A 17 16.42 9.44 -12.69
C SER A 17 15.36 8.69 -13.49
N SER A 18 15.75 7.58 -14.12
CA SER A 18 14.81 6.69 -14.81
C SER A 18 13.77 6.07 -13.86
N VAL A 19 14.16 5.85 -12.61
CA VAL A 19 13.26 5.30 -11.58
C VAL A 19 12.21 6.33 -11.19
N VAL A 20 12.58 7.57 -10.93
CA VAL A 20 11.64 8.64 -10.60
C VAL A 20 10.67 8.88 -11.76
N THR A 21 11.17 8.87 -13.00
CA THR A 21 10.32 8.98 -14.19
C THR A 21 9.32 7.83 -14.28
N ALA A 22 9.77 6.60 -14.04
CA ALA A 22 8.90 5.42 -14.07
C ALA A 22 7.84 5.46 -12.96
N VAL A 23 8.20 5.89 -11.77
CA VAL A 23 7.25 6.04 -10.65
C VAL A 23 6.19 7.09 -10.97
N ARG A 24 6.60 8.24 -11.48
CA ARG A 24 5.66 9.31 -11.88
C ARG A 24 4.71 8.85 -12.97
N HIS A 25 5.22 8.10 -13.95
CA HIS A 25 4.41 7.50 -15.00
C HIS A 25 3.39 6.51 -14.46
N LEU A 26 3.81 5.62 -13.56
CA LEU A 26 2.94 4.64 -12.91
C LEU A 26 1.81 5.32 -12.12
N ILE A 27 2.16 6.34 -11.34
CA ILE A 27 1.19 7.09 -10.54
C ILE A 27 0.14 7.73 -11.44
N LYS A 28 0.56 8.34 -12.53
CA LYS A 28 -0.33 9.03 -13.46
C LYS A 28 -1.20 8.05 -14.25
N GLU A 29 -0.61 6.98 -14.76
CA GLU A 29 -1.31 5.94 -15.51
C GLU A 29 -2.39 5.27 -14.66
N ARG A 30 -2.10 4.98 -13.41
CA ARG A 30 -3.04 4.36 -12.47
C ARG A 30 -3.89 5.35 -11.69
N ARG A 31 -3.73 6.64 -11.93
CA ARG A 31 -4.49 7.72 -11.28
C ARG A 31 -4.37 7.71 -9.75
N LEU A 32 -3.21 7.33 -9.24
CA LEU A 32 -2.97 7.28 -7.80
C LEU A 32 -2.91 8.67 -7.17
N ASP A 33 -2.50 9.68 -7.93
CA ASP A 33 -2.40 11.07 -7.52
C ASP A 33 -3.76 11.74 -7.27
N THR A 34 -4.79 11.29 -7.98
CA THR A 34 -6.16 11.83 -7.87
C THR A 34 -7.12 10.91 -7.12
N ALA A 35 -6.62 9.80 -6.59
CA ALA A 35 -7.43 8.82 -5.87
C ALA A 35 -8.01 9.41 -4.58
N VAL A 36 -9.28 9.12 -4.32
CA VAL A 36 -10.04 9.73 -3.20
C VAL A 36 -9.55 9.31 -1.82
N ASN A 37 -8.84 8.20 -1.72
CA ASN A 37 -8.38 7.62 -0.45
C ASN A 37 -6.88 7.30 -0.50
N LYS A 38 -6.12 8.11 -1.22
CA LYS A 38 -4.66 7.95 -1.28
C LYS A 38 -4.02 8.28 0.07
N PRO A 39 -2.87 7.67 0.42
CA PRO A 39 -2.15 8.07 1.61
C PRO A 39 -1.63 9.50 1.47
N GLU A 40 -1.33 10.13 2.60
CA GLU A 40 -0.86 11.52 2.63
C GLU A 40 0.41 11.72 1.81
N ALA A 41 1.28 10.73 1.77
CA ALA A 41 2.53 10.79 1.03
C ALA A 41 2.85 9.46 0.35
N LEU A 42 3.50 9.52 -0.79
CA LEU A 42 4.15 8.39 -1.47
C LEU A 42 5.63 8.70 -1.61
N TYR A 43 6.45 7.66 -1.61
CA TYR A 43 7.91 7.81 -1.70
C TYR A 43 8.47 6.92 -2.80
N VAL A 44 9.70 7.21 -3.20
CA VAL A 44 10.49 6.35 -4.07
C VAL A 44 11.79 6.01 -3.38
N SER A 45 12.17 4.75 -3.40
CA SER A 45 13.44 4.25 -2.85
C SER A 45 14.41 4.02 -4.00
N LEU A 46 15.59 4.61 -3.91
CA LEU A 46 16.63 4.50 -4.94
C LEU A 46 17.83 3.64 -4.51
N THR A 47 18.17 3.67 -3.24
CA THR A 47 19.46 3.14 -2.77
C THR A 47 19.34 2.03 -1.73
N ASP A 48 18.17 1.77 -1.21
CA ASP A 48 17.96 0.72 -0.22
C ASP A 48 18.33 -0.66 -0.80
N MET A 49 19.00 -1.49 -0.04
CA MET A 49 19.48 -2.79 -0.53
C MET A 49 18.34 -3.75 -0.87
N VAL A 50 17.25 -3.72 -0.12
CA VAL A 50 16.09 -4.61 -0.32
C VAL A 50 15.06 -3.97 -1.25
N HIS A 51 14.79 -2.68 -1.07
CA HIS A 51 13.71 -1.96 -1.73
C HIS A 51 14.20 -1.02 -2.85
N LYS A 52 15.37 -1.29 -3.42
CA LYS A 52 15.95 -0.45 -4.47
C LYS A 52 15.03 -0.32 -5.68
N ASN A 53 14.91 0.91 -6.18
CA ASN A 53 14.16 1.25 -7.38
C ASN A 53 12.66 0.88 -7.27
N ARG A 54 12.05 1.19 -6.15
CA ARG A 54 10.65 0.85 -5.89
C ARG A 54 9.83 2.06 -5.45
N LEU A 55 8.55 2.04 -5.81
CA LEU A 55 7.55 2.90 -5.18
C LEU A 55 7.32 2.42 -3.76
N VAL A 56 7.33 3.35 -2.81
CA VAL A 56 7.08 3.07 -1.38
C VAL A 56 5.69 3.58 -1.02
N ILE A 57 4.85 2.67 -0.53
CA ILE A 57 3.49 2.95 -0.08
C ILE A 57 3.49 2.85 1.44
N PRO A 58 3.45 3.99 2.17
CA PRO A 58 3.49 3.97 3.63
C PRO A 58 2.17 3.56 4.24
N PHE A 59 2.23 2.87 5.38
CA PHE A 59 1.09 2.52 6.21
C PHE A 59 1.17 3.37 7.47
N PHE A 60 0.44 4.47 7.48
CA PHE A 60 0.30 5.31 8.67
C PHE A 60 -0.63 4.61 9.67
N ASN A 61 -0.27 4.67 10.94
CA ASN A 61 -1.10 4.12 12.01
C ASN A 61 -2.12 5.14 12.53
N GLU A 62 -2.82 4.81 13.60
CA GLU A 62 -3.84 5.65 14.23
C GLU A 62 -3.29 6.99 14.77
N HIS A 63 -1.97 7.09 14.88
CA HIS A 63 -1.27 8.29 15.38
C HIS A 63 -0.52 9.04 14.28
N ASP A 64 -0.84 8.76 13.00
CA ASP A 64 -0.20 9.36 11.83
C ASP A 64 1.31 9.09 11.73
N VAL A 65 1.75 7.95 12.27
CA VAL A 65 3.14 7.48 12.21
C VAL A 65 3.24 6.33 11.22
N ILE A 66 4.29 6.31 10.40
CA ILE A 66 4.57 5.20 9.48
C ILE A 66 5.08 4.02 10.31
N GLU A 67 4.22 3.02 10.50
CA GLU A 67 4.54 1.80 11.25
C GLU A 67 5.00 0.66 10.32
N PHE A 68 4.50 0.66 9.10
CA PHE A 68 4.82 -0.32 8.07
C PHE A 68 4.87 0.34 6.70
N TYR A 69 5.47 -0.29 5.71
CA TYR A 69 5.35 0.12 4.31
C TYR A 69 5.41 -1.11 3.40
N GLN A 70 4.83 -0.97 2.23
CA GLN A 70 4.94 -1.91 1.14
C GLN A 70 5.61 -1.23 -0.04
N THR A 71 6.46 -1.93 -0.75
CA THR A 71 7.11 -1.39 -1.94
C THR A 71 6.73 -2.19 -3.18
N ARG A 72 6.75 -1.54 -4.32
CA ARG A 72 6.34 -2.11 -5.60
C ARG A 72 7.40 -1.82 -6.66
N THR A 73 7.70 -2.82 -7.50
CA THR A 73 8.55 -2.63 -8.67
C THR A 73 7.94 -1.62 -9.64
N VAL A 74 8.79 -0.82 -10.26
CA VAL A 74 8.38 0.20 -11.24
C VAL A 74 9.07 0.06 -12.60
N LEU A 75 10.23 -0.59 -12.63
CA LEU A 75 10.99 -0.79 -13.86
C LEU A 75 10.59 -2.11 -14.53
N ASN A 76 10.43 -2.09 -15.85
CA ASN A 76 10.04 -3.28 -16.62
C ASN A 76 11.00 -4.45 -16.43
N LYS A 77 12.31 -4.17 -16.31
CA LYS A 77 13.32 -5.19 -16.04
C LYS A 77 13.13 -5.89 -14.72
N ASP A 78 12.64 -5.17 -13.70
CA ASP A 78 12.43 -5.70 -12.36
C ASP A 78 11.16 -6.55 -12.25
N HIS A 79 10.12 -6.21 -13.02
CA HIS A 79 8.85 -6.96 -13.01
C HIS A 79 9.00 -8.45 -13.32
N LYS A 80 10.05 -8.80 -14.09
CA LYS A 80 10.28 -10.17 -14.54
C LYS A 80 11.08 -11.01 -13.57
N ILE A 81 11.93 -10.39 -12.75
CA ILE A 81 12.94 -11.09 -11.95
C ILE A 81 12.85 -10.83 -10.46
N LYS A 82 12.01 -9.90 -10.03
CA LYS A 82 11.85 -9.52 -8.61
C LYS A 82 10.39 -9.62 -8.19
N PRO A 83 10.12 -9.88 -6.90
CA PRO A 83 8.76 -9.82 -6.38
C PRO A 83 8.13 -8.46 -6.67
N LYS A 84 6.90 -8.46 -7.15
CA LYS A 84 6.18 -7.23 -7.46
C LYS A 84 6.00 -6.38 -6.21
N TYR A 85 5.67 -7.00 -5.09
CA TYR A 85 5.49 -6.34 -3.80
C TYR A 85 6.40 -6.93 -2.74
N LEU A 86 6.94 -6.05 -1.90
CA LEU A 86 7.72 -6.40 -0.72
C LEU A 86 7.26 -5.58 0.47
N GLY A 87 7.24 -6.19 1.65
CA GLY A 87 6.97 -5.49 2.90
C GLY A 87 8.24 -5.02 3.60
N LYS A 88 8.07 -4.09 4.53
CA LYS A 88 9.15 -3.62 5.40
C LYS A 88 9.78 -4.81 6.13
N VAL A 89 11.12 -4.90 6.07
CA VAL A 89 11.87 -5.98 6.70
C VAL A 89 11.77 -5.90 8.22
N ASN A 90 11.59 -7.04 8.87
CA ASN A 90 11.51 -7.16 10.32
C ASN A 90 10.43 -6.29 10.97
N ALA A 91 9.32 -6.09 10.25
CA ALA A 91 8.19 -5.33 10.76
C ALA A 91 6.90 -6.13 10.60
N GLU A 92 5.99 -5.94 11.55
CA GLU A 92 4.68 -6.55 11.52
C GLU A 92 3.73 -5.67 10.68
N LYS A 93 2.97 -6.27 9.77
CA LYS A 93 2.00 -5.54 8.95
C LYS A 93 0.93 -4.92 9.82
N THR A 94 0.62 -3.65 9.54
CA THR A 94 -0.57 -2.96 10.04
C THR A 94 -1.62 -2.89 8.94
N LEU A 95 -2.79 -2.35 9.25
CA LEU A 95 -3.80 -2.08 8.22
C LEU A 95 -3.43 -0.80 7.47
N PHE A 96 -3.39 -0.89 6.15
CA PHE A 96 -3.16 0.27 5.28
C PHE A 96 -4.33 1.24 5.39
N ASN A 97 -4.05 2.53 5.50
CA ASN A 97 -5.03 3.62 5.56
C ASN A 97 -5.94 3.64 6.80
N ILE A 98 -5.54 2.98 7.89
CA ILE A 98 -6.31 3.05 9.14
C ILE A 98 -6.43 4.49 9.67
N ASP A 99 -5.43 5.33 9.42
CA ASP A 99 -5.40 6.74 9.78
C ASP A 99 -6.48 7.58 9.07
N ARG A 100 -6.99 7.10 7.95
CA ARG A 100 -7.97 7.80 7.11
C ARG A 100 -9.40 7.36 7.35
N VAL A 101 -9.64 6.42 8.24
CA VAL A 101 -10.98 5.97 8.61
C VAL A 101 -11.69 7.08 9.39
N SER A 102 -12.90 7.41 8.98
CA SER A 102 -13.68 8.50 9.55
C SER A 102 -15.01 8.01 10.14
N SER A 103 -15.40 8.58 11.28
CA SER A 103 -16.69 8.34 11.90
C SER A 103 -17.87 8.89 11.10
N ASP A 104 -17.62 9.67 10.03
CA ASP A 104 -18.64 10.13 9.11
C ASP A 104 -19.27 8.99 8.28
N HIS A 105 -18.65 7.80 8.31
CA HIS A 105 -19.10 6.61 7.62
C HIS A 105 -19.37 5.49 8.61
N ASP A 106 -20.46 4.74 8.40
CA ASP A 106 -20.83 3.60 9.25
C ASP A 106 -20.06 2.33 8.87
N CYS A 107 -19.63 2.23 7.63
CA CYS A 107 -18.99 1.04 7.07
C CYS A 107 -17.54 1.31 6.68
N VAL A 108 -16.69 0.33 6.98
CA VAL A 108 -15.30 0.29 6.50
C VAL A 108 -15.16 -0.85 5.50
N TYR A 109 -14.60 -0.55 4.34
CA TYR A 109 -14.30 -1.56 3.31
C TYR A 109 -12.88 -2.06 3.51
N ILE A 110 -12.69 -3.37 3.42
CA ILE A 110 -11.39 -4.01 3.64
C ILE A 110 -10.96 -4.75 2.39
N PHE A 111 -9.90 -4.24 1.76
CA PHE A 111 -9.30 -4.80 0.55
C PHE A 111 -8.07 -5.67 0.89
N GLU A 112 -7.67 -6.53 -0.04
CA GLU A 112 -6.39 -7.24 0.05
C GLU A 112 -5.22 -6.30 -0.23
N GLY A 113 -5.23 -5.61 -1.35
CA GLY A 113 -4.13 -4.77 -1.81
C GLY A 113 -4.30 -3.29 -1.48
N PRO A 114 -3.24 -2.61 -1.03
CA PRO A 114 -3.30 -1.18 -0.74
C PRO A 114 -3.78 -0.31 -1.90
N ILE A 115 -3.33 -0.59 -3.11
CA ILE A 115 -3.70 0.22 -4.29
C ILE A 115 -5.21 0.17 -4.53
N ASN A 116 -5.85 -0.98 -4.31
CA ASN A 116 -7.31 -1.09 -4.44
C ASN A 116 -8.03 -0.17 -3.45
N ALA A 117 -7.50 -0.04 -2.25
CA ALA A 117 -8.08 0.83 -1.22
C ALA A 117 -7.95 2.33 -1.54
N PHE A 118 -7.06 2.73 -2.43
CA PHE A 118 -6.90 4.13 -2.84
C PHE A 118 -8.20 4.72 -3.42
N PHE A 119 -9.00 3.92 -4.08
CA PHE A 119 -10.12 4.39 -4.90
C PHE A 119 -11.48 4.34 -4.19
N THR A 120 -11.51 3.89 -2.96
CA THR A 120 -12.74 3.78 -2.17
C THR A 120 -12.58 4.53 -0.86
N LYS A 121 -13.47 5.46 -0.59
CA LYS A 121 -13.48 6.19 0.69
C LYS A 121 -13.73 5.24 1.85
N ASN A 122 -13.12 5.56 2.99
CA ASN A 122 -13.28 4.80 4.23
C ASN A 122 -12.92 3.33 4.07
N SER A 123 -11.81 3.06 3.40
CA SER A 123 -11.31 1.71 3.18
C SER A 123 -9.89 1.54 3.70
N VAL A 124 -9.60 0.32 4.09
CA VAL A 124 -8.28 -0.15 4.54
C VAL A 124 -7.85 -1.35 3.71
N ALA A 125 -6.61 -1.79 3.87
CA ALA A 125 -6.12 -3.00 3.21
C ALA A 125 -5.24 -3.82 4.13
N VAL A 126 -5.27 -5.13 3.95
CA VAL A 126 -4.51 -6.11 4.75
C VAL A 126 -3.12 -6.41 4.17
N ALA A 127 -2.84 -5.97 2.94
CA ALA A 127 -1.56 -6.17 2.26
C ALA A 127 -1.20 -7.66 2.04
N GLY A 128 -2.17 -8.43 1.58
CA GLY A 128 -2.03 -9.83 1.24
C GLY A 128 -2.47 -10.78 2.34
N ILE A 129 -2.93 -11.95 1.91
CA ILE A 129 -3.33 -13.06 2.79
C ILE A 129 -2.14 -14.01 2.86
N THR A 130 -1.77 -14.46 4.08
CA THR A 130 -0.70 -15.44 4.22
C THR A 130 -1.16 -16.83 3.79
N GLU A 131 -0.23 -17.61 3.23
CA GLU A 131 -0.47 -18.93 2.62
C GLU A 131 -1.11 -19.99 3.53
N ARG A 132 -1.33 -19.72 4.81
CA ARG A 132 -1.78 -20.71 5.79
C ARG A 132 -3.11 -20.38 6.45
N GLY A 133 -3.96 -19.54 5.85
CA GLY A 133 -5.27 -19.22 6.40
C GLY A 133 -5.24 -18.31 7.64
N LYS A 134 -4.08 -17.89 8.10
CA LYS A 134 -3.93 -16.80 9.06
C LYS A 134 -3.82 -15.50 8.28
N SER A 135 -4.95 -14.89 8.05
CA SER A 135 -5.05 -13.71 7.20
C SER A 135 -4.51 -12.43 7.86
N PHE A 136 -4.31 -12.40 9.19
CA PHE A 136 -3.98 -11.19 9.90
C PHE A 136 -2.79 -11.36 10.82
N THR A 137 -1.99 -10.28 10.93
CA THR A 137 -0.99 -10.14 11.98
C THR A 137 -1.69 -9.80 13.30
N GLN A 138 -0.98 -9.98 14.40
CA GLN A 138 -1.49 -9.59 15.71
C GLN A 138 -1.84 -8.10 15.77
N ARG A 139 -1.00 -7.27 15.16
CA ARG A 139 -1.22 -5.82 15.09
C ARG A 139 -2.47 -5.47 14.29
N GLN A 140 -2.70 -6.16 13.17
CA GLN A 140 -3.93 -5.98 12.38
C GLN A 140 -5.18 -6.41 13.16
N GLU A 141 -5.13 -7.53 13.87
CA GLU A 141 -6.23 -7.97 14.73
C GLU A 141 -6.52 -6.95 15.82
N GLU A 142 -5.49 -6.39 16.43
CA GLU A 142 -5.64 -5.31 17.42
C GLU A 142 -6.34 -4.10 16.81
N GLN A 143 -5.96 -3.67 15.61
CA GLN A 143 -6.59 -2.55 14.93
C GLN A 143 -8.05 -2.83 14.56
N LEU A 144 -8.37 -4.05 14.13
CA LEU A 144 -9.74 -4.48 13.86
C LEU A 144 -10.61 -4.46 15.12
N ASN A 145 -10.04 -4.84 16.26
CA ASN A 145 -10.76 -4.97 17.53
C ASN A 145 -10.79 -3.67 18.37
N THR A 146 -10.02 -2.67 18.01
CA THR A 146 -10.00 -1.36 18.69
C THR A 146 -10.51 -0.25 17.78
N THR A 147 -9.69 0.22 16.85
CA THR A 147 -10.03 1.35 15.99
C THR A 147 -11.25 1.09 15.11
N LEU A 148 -11.38 -0.12 14.58
CA LEU A 148 -12.49 -0.50 13.71
C LEU A 148 -13.62 -1.26 14.42
N LYS A 149 -13.58 -1.36 15.74
CA LYS A 149 -14.50 -2.20 16.52
C LYS A 149 -15.98 -1.92 16.24
N TYR A 150 -16.35 -0.66 16.11
CA TYR A 150 -17.76 -0.25 16.01
C TYR A 150 -18.21 0.03 14.58
N TYR A 151 -17.35 -0.19 13.58
CA TYR A 151 -17.73 -0.05 12.19
C TYR A 151 -18.26 -1.36 11.64
N ASP A 152 -19.29 -1.28 10.82
CA ASP A 152 -19.65 -2.40 9.95
C ASP A 152 -18.52 -2.61 8.94
N LYS A 153 -18.18 -3.86 8.67
CA LYS A 153 -17.04 -4.22 7.82
C LYS A 153 -17.52 -4.98 6.60
N THR A 154 -17.13 -4.50 5.43
CA THR A 154 -17.36 -5.18 4.16
C THR A 154 -16.03 -5.62 3.59
N TRP A 155 -15.84 -6.91 3.44
CA TRP A 155 -14.62 -7.51 2.91
C TRP A 155 -14.72 -7.57 1.40
N ILE A 156 -13.74 -6.98 0.71
CA ILE A 156 -13.61 -7.00 -0.74
C ILE A 156 -12.29 -7.67 -1.06
N LEU A 157 -12.32 -8.99 -1.13
CA LEU A 157 -11.15 -9.79 -1.45
C LEU A 157 -11.02 -9.93 -2.95
N ASP A 158 -9.79 -10.10 -3.43
CA ASP A 158 -9.53 -10.38 -4.82
C ASP A 158 -10.28 -11.65 -5.21
N SER A 159 -10.82 -11.64 -6.42
CA SER A 159 -11.73 -12.69 -6.89
C SER A 159 -11.10 -14.07 -6.77
N GLN A 160 -11.53 -14.85 -5.82
CA GLN A 160 -11.16 -16.26 -5.68
C GLN A 160 -11.51 -17.10 -6.92
N TRP A 161 -12.37 -16.58 -7.78
CA TRP A 161 -12.71 -17.20 -9.05
C TRP A 161 -11.53 -17.32 -10.00
N VAL A 162 -10.71 -16.29 -10.06
CA VAL A 162 -9.51 -16.31 -10.89
C VAL A 162 -8.47 -17.25 -10.29
N ASP A 163 -8.34 -17.25 -8.97
CA ASP A 163 -7.38 -18.11 -8.27
C ASP A 163 -7.81 -19.58 -8.30
N GLN A 164 -9.10 -19.88 -8.17
CA GLN A 164 -9.62 -21.23 -8.31
C GLN A 164 -9.51 -21.75 -9.74
N ALA A 165 -9.70 -20.90 -10.72
CA ALA A 165 -9.49 -21.28 -12.12
C ALA A 165 -8.01 -21.55 -12.43
N SER A 166 -7.09 -20.92 -11.72
CA SER A 166 -5.65 -21.17 -11.85
C SER A 166 -5.18 -22.42 -11.09
N LEU A 167 -5.98 -22.92 -10.15
CA LEU A 167 -5.70 -24.12 -9.37
C LEU A 167 -6.22 -25.41 -10.03
N VAL A 168 -6.94 -25.27 -11.10
CA VAL A 168 -7.42 -26.37 -11.94
C VAL A 168 -6.58 -26.45 -13.21
#